data_8de468e30e299800e4c2943de5217cfb
#
_entry.id   8de468e30e299800e4c2943de5217cfb
#
_cell.length_a   1.000
_cell.length_b   1.000
_cell.length_c   1.000
_cell.angle_alpha   90.00
_cell.angle_beta   90.00
_cell.angle_gamma   90.00
#
_symmetry.space_group_name_H-M   'P 1'
#
loop_
_entity.id
_entity.type
_entity.pdbx_description
1 polymer ?
#
loop_
_entity_poly.entity_id
_entity_poly.type
_entity_poly.pdbx_seq_one_letter_code
_entity_poly.pdbx_strand_id
1 'polypeptide(L)'
;MFYKRFELKILKNIRVLDFGRYIAGPYCGALLGDLGAEVIRIERLSGSEDRFIHPLKDEGGEGAMFMQMNRNKKGMTLNPTKEGSATIVEKLIKSADVVIAN
;
A
#
# COMPACT_ATOMS: atom_id res chain seq x y z
N MET A 1 21.76 -24.20 16.20
CA MET A 1 22.25 -22.94 15.63
C MET A 1 21.20 -21.86 15.78
N PHE A 2 21.56 -20.75 16.35
CA PHE A 2 20.62 -19.64 16.56
C PHE A 2 20.87 -18.57 15.51
N TYR A 3 19.82 -18.22 14.78
CA TYR A 3 19.86 -17.08 13.87
C TYR A 3 19.38 -15.85 14.60
N LYS A 4 20.23 -14.86 14.69
CA LYS A 4 19.78 -13.53 15.07
C LYS A 4 19.14 -12.89 13.85
N ARG A 5 17.82 -12.71 13.91
CA ARG A 5 17.07 -12.07 12.83
C ARG A 5 17.38 -10.58 12.82
N PHE A 6 18.05 -10.14 11.79
CA PHE A 6 18.24 -8.71 11.56
C PHE A 6 17.05 -8.19 10.76
N GLU A 7 16.29 -7.30 11.34
CA GLU A 7 15.32 -6.53 10.58
C GLU A 7 16.06 -5.38 9.90
N LEU A 8 16.11 -5.41 8.58
CA LEU A 8 16.63 -4.29 7.81
C LEU A 8 15.60 -3.16 7.85
N LYS A 9 15.92 -2.10 8.58
CA LYS A 9 15.08 -0.90 8.67
C LYS A 9 15.80 0.31 8.07
N ILE A 10 16.34 0.12 6.88
CA ILE A 10 17.08 1.17 6.16
C ILE A 10 16.18 2.39 5.95
N LEU A 11 14.90 2.16 5.67
CA LEU A 11 13.91 3.21 5.43
C LEU A 11 13.04 3.50 6.65
N LYS A 12 13.56 3.26 7.84
CA LYS A 12 12.87 3.64 9.07
C LYS A 12 12.54 5.12 9.04
N ASN A 13 11.32 5.47 9.46
CA ASN A 13 10.79 6.83 9.47
C ASN A 13 10.51 7.44 8.09
N ILE A 14 10.60 6.64 7.02
CA ILE A 14 10.15 7.05 5.69
C ILE A 14 8.70 6.64 5.52
N ARG A 15 7.85 7.58 5.11
CA ARG A 15 6.43 7.32 4.82
C ARG A 15 6.19 7.36 3.33
N VAL A 16 5.55 6.31 2.84
CA VAL A 16 5.18 6.14 1.43
C VAL A 16 3.66 6.11 1.32
N LEU A 17 3.11 6.93 0.44
CA LEU A 17 1.71 6.83 0.05
C LEU A 17 1.63 6.07 -1.27
N ASP A 18 0.87 4.99 -1.29
CA ASP A 18 0.73 4.14 -2.46
C ASP A 18 -0.68 4.25 -3.04
N PHE A 19 -0.80 4.98 -4.13
CA PHE A 19 -2.01 5.05 -4.95
C PHE A 19 -1.95 4.07 -6.12
N GLY A 20 -0.93 3.23 -6.18
CA GLY A 20 -0.69 2.32 -7.30
C GLY A 20 -1.76 1.25 -7.46
N ARG A 21 -1.80 0.67 -8.65
CA ARG A 21 -2.72 -0.41 -9.01
C ARG A 21 -1.95 -1.50 -9.72
N TYR A 22 -2.44 -2.72 -9.57
CA TYR A 22 -1.91 -3.93 -10.20
C TYR A 22 -0.51 -4.30 -9.74
N ILE A 23 0.53 -4.06 -10.53
CA ILE A 23 1.84 -4.64 -10.31
C ILE A 23 2.91 -3.59 -10.00
N ALA A 24 3.24 -2.73 -10.96
CA ALA A 24 4.43 -1.88 -10.88
C ALA A 24 4.45 -0.96 -9.66
N GLY A 25 3.40 -0.20 -9.46
CA GLY A 25 3.28 0.69 -8.30
C GLY A 25 3.23 -0.09 -6.98
N PRO A 26 2.29 -1.03 -6.83
CA PRO A 26 2.19 -1.83 -5.61
C PRO A 26 3.45 -2.61 -5.27
N TYR A 27 4.12 -3.20 -6.26
CA TYR A 27 5.38 -3.92 -6.03
C TYR A 27 6.48 -2.98 -5.53
N CYS A 28 6.59 -1.81 -6.11
CA CYS A 28 7.52 -0.77 -5.63
C CYS A 28 7.24 -0.46 -4.14
N GLY A 29 5.98 -0.24 -3.77
CA GLY A 29 5.60 -0.01 -2.39
C GLY A 29 5.93 -1.18 -1.47
N ALA A 30 5.71 -2.41 -1.92
CA ALA A 30 6.05 -3.61 -1.15
C ALA A 30 7.55 -3.70 -0.88
N LEU A 31 8.38 -3.41 -1.87
CA LEU A 31 9.85 -3.40 -1.71
C LEU A 31 10.30 -2.34 -0.70
N LEU A 32 9.72 -1.15 -0.77
CA LEU A 32 10.03 -0.09 0.20
C LEU A 32 9.59 -0.49 1.61
N GLY A 33 8.44 -1.14 1.74
CA GLY A 33 7.97 -1.67 3.01
C GLY A 33 8.89 -2.77 3.57
N ASP A 34 9.42 -3.63 2.71
CA ASP A 34 10.38 -4.66 3.11
C ASP A 34 11.66 -4.04 3.69
N LEU A 35 12.02 -2.84 3.24
CA LEU A 35 13.19 -2.10 3.73
C LEU A 35 12.89 -1.24 4.96
N GLY A 36 11.70 -1.31 5.49
CA GLY A 36 11.32 -0.66 6.73
C GLY A 36 10.48 0.61 6.61
N ALA A 37 10.10 1.02 5.39
CA ALA A 37 9.23 2.16 5.21
C ALA A 37 7.82 1.87 5.72
N GLU A 38 7.14 2.89 6.23
CA GLU A 38 5.71 2.83 6.46
C GLU A 38 4.99 3.08 5.15
N VAL A 39 4.31 2.07 4.62
CA VAL A 39 3.57 2.19 3.36
C VAL A 39 2.09 2.21 3.64
N ILE A 40 1.42 3.26 3.21
CA ILE A 40 -0.03 3.42 3.33
C ILE A 40 -0.62 3.31 1.94
N ARG A 41 -1.37 2.24 1.70
CA ARG A 41 -2.10 2.06 0.46
C ARG A 41 -3.45 2.75 0.56
N ILE A 42 -3.76 3.57 -0.43
CA ILE A 42 -5.00 4.34 -0.48
C ILE A 42 -5.87 3.81 -1.61
N GLU A 43 -7.11 3.49 -1.27
CA GLU A 43 -8.09 2.92 -2.18
C GLU A 43 -9.42 3.62 -2.07
N ARG A 44 -10.28 3.45 -3.08
CA ARG A 44 -11.68 3.81 -2.98
C ARG A 44 -12.40 2.91 -1.97
N LEU A 45 -13.57 3.33 -1.50
CA LEU A 45 -14.31 2.60 -0.46
C LEU A 45 -14.63 1.16 -0.82
N SER A 46 -14.92 0.88 -2.10
CA SER A 46 -15.23 -0.46 -2.59
C SER A 46 -14.01 -1.36 -2.79
N GLY A 47 -12.83 -0.83 -2.55
CA GLY A 47 -11.58 -1.49 -2.90
C GLY A 47 -11.20 -1.29 -4.36
N SER A 48 -9.92 -1.41 -4.67
CA SER A 48 -9.45 -1.31 -6.04
C SER A 48 -9.67 -2.61 -6.81
N GLU A 49 -9.72 -2.52 -8.12
CA GLU A 49 -10.00 -3.64 -9.01
C GLU A 49 -8.95 -4.75 -8.94
N ASP A 50 -7.72 -4.43 -8.58
CA ASP A 50 -6.65 -5.42 -8.46
C ASP A 50 -6.84 -6.40 -7.30
N ARG A 51 -7.73 -6.09 -6.36
CA ARG A 51 -8.10 -7.02 -5.28
C ARG A 51 -8.79 -8.28 -5.79
N PHE A 52 -9.48 -8.18 -6.90
CA PHE A 52 -10.42 -9.20 -7.38
C PHE A 52 -9.91 -9.97 -8.59
N ILE A 53 -8.64 -9.87 -8.89
CA ILE A 53 -8.03 -10.64 -10.00
C ILE A 53 -7.76 -12.06 -9.54
N HIS A 54 -8.28 -13.03 -10.32
CA HIS A 54 -8.09 -14.46 -10.05
C HIS A 54 -6.60 -14.87 -10.10
N PRO A 55 -6.19 -15.87 -9.32
CA PRO A 55 -7.02 -16.69 -8.44
C PRO A 55 -7.35 -15.99 -7.14
N LEU A 56 -8.58 -16.19 -6.67
CA LEU A 56 -9.04 -15.66 -5.38
C LEU A 56 -8.80 -16.68 -4.27
N LYS A 57 -8.57 -16.18 -3.07
CA LYS A 57 -8.39 -17.03 -1.89
C LYS A 57 -9.66 -17.81 -1.57
N ASP A 58 -10.79 -17.12 -1.58
CA ASP A 58 -12.12 -17.65 -1.30
C ASP A 58 -13.13 -16.95 -2.21
N GLU A 59 -14.37 -17.45 -2.25
CA GLU A 59 -15.45 -16.72 -2.89
C GLU A 59 -15.61 -15.36 -2.22
N GLY A 60 -15.45 -14.28 -2.97
CA GLY A 60 -15.44 -12.93 -2.47
C GLY A 60 -14.17 -12.51 -1.73
N GLY A 61 -13.13 -13.36 -1.71
CA GLY A 61 -11.84 -13.05 -1.10
C GLY A 61 -10.89 -12.28 -2.02
N GLU A 62 -9.70 -12.03 -1.51
CA GLU A 62 -8.67 -11.27 -2.21
C GLU A 62 -7.91 -12.13 -3.22
N GLY A 63 -7.47 -11.52 -4.32
CA GLY A 63 -6.66 -12.17 -5.33
C GLY A 63 -5.22 -12.42 -4.86
N ALA A 64 -4.62 -13.51 -5.35
CA ALA A 64 -3.26 -13.89 -4.98
C ALA A 64 -2.23 -12.81 -5.38
N MET A 65 -2.38 -12.21 -6.55
CA MET A 65 -1.50 -11.12 -7.00
C MET A 65 -1.60 -9.91 -6.06
N PHE A 66 -2.81 -9.52 -5.67
CA PHE A 66 -3.01 -8.44 -4.73
C PHE A 66 -2.31 -8.72 -3.40
N MET A 67 -2.43 -9.92 -2.88
CA MET A 67 -1.81 -10.31 -1.62
C MET A 67 -0.28 -10.25 -1.69
N GLN A 68 0.30 -10.67 -2.80
CA GLN A 68 1.76 -10.62 -3.00
C GLN A 68 2.28 -9.19 -3.15
N MET A 69 1.57 -8.37 -3.92
CA MET A 69 2.02 -7.01 -4.25
C MET A 69 1.76 -6.01 -3.12
N ASN A 70 0.97 -6.39 -2.13
CA ASN A 70 0.55 -5.45 -1.09
C ASN A 70 0.86 -5.93 0.33
N ARG A 71 1.83 -6.81 0.47
CA ARG A 71 2.30 -7.26 1.77
C ARG A 71 2.87 -6.10 2.58
N ASN A 72 2.69 -6.16 3.89
CA ASN A 72 3.27 -5.23 4.86
C ASN A 72 2.86 -3.76 4.64
N LYS A 73 1.68 -3.53 4.06
CA LYS A 73 1.12 -2.19 3.89
C LYS A 73 -0.02 -1.96 4.86
N LYS A 74 -0.16 -0.72 5.31
CA LYS A 74 -1.37 -0.24 5.98
C LYS A 74 -2.39 0.14 4.91
N GLY A 75 -3.66 -0.08 5.20
CA GLY A 75 -4.74 0.27 4.28
C GLY A 75 -5.52 1.48 4.74
N MET A 76 -5.90 2.31 3.79
CA MET A 76 -6.78 3.44 4.02
C MET A 76 -7.73 3.59 2.83
N THR A 77 -8.99 3.86 3.12
CA THR A 77 -9.96 4.16 2.06
C THR A 77 -10.27 5.66 2.04
N LEU A 78 -10.50 6.17 0.85
CA LEU A 78 -10.82 7.57 0.63
C LEU A 78 -11.81 7.69 -0.51
N ASN A 79 -12.86 8.49 -0.30
CA ASN A 79 -13.80 8.84 -1.38
C ASN A 79 -13.45 10.23 -1.89
N PRO A 80 -12.82 10.34 -3.09
CA PRO A 80 -12.37 11.63 -3.62
C PRO A 80 -13.52 12.58 -3.99
N THR A 81 -14.74 12.08 -4.06
CA THR A 81 -15.92 12.90 -4.39
C THR A 81 -16.54 13.57 -3.17
N LYS A 82 -16.14 13.19 -1.97
CA LYS A 82 -16.69 13.77 -0.73
C LYS A 82 -16.02 15.10 -0.42
N GLU A 83 -16.81 16.00 0.16
CA GLU A 83 -16.30 17.25 0.70
C GLU A 83 -15.25 16.95 1.78
N GLY A 84 -14.17 17.71 1.78
CA GLY A 84 -13.07 17.53 2.72
C GLY A 84 -12.02 16.51 2.29
N SER A 85 -12.25 15.69 1.26
CA SER A 85 -11.29 14.68 0.82
C SER A 85 -10.00 15.31 0.31
N ALA A 86 -10.08 16.42 -0.41
CA ALA A 86 -8.90 17.14 -0.90
C ALA A 86 -8.00 17.61 0.25
N THR A 87 -8.59 18.08 1.34
CA THR A 87 -7.86 18.49 2.54
C THR A 87 -7.14 17.30 3.18
N ILE A 88 -7.79 16.15 3.24
CA ILE A 88 -7.19 14.92 3.77
C ILE A 88 -6.00 14.49 2.91
N VAL A 89 -6.16 14.47 1.59
CA VAL A 89 -5.09 14.11 0.65
C VAL A 89 -3.91 15.07 0.79
N GLU A 90 -4.17 16.36 0.89
CA GLU A 90 -3.13 17.37 1.07
C GLU A 90 -2.32 17.12 2.35
N LYS A 91 -3.00 16.84 3.46
CA LYS A 91 -2.34 16.53 4.73
C LYS A 91 -1.49 15.25 4.64
N LEU A 92 -2.03 14.22 3.97
CA LEU A 92 -1.28 12.98 3.75
C LEU A 92 -0.01 13.22 2.93
N ILE A 93 -0.13 13.95 1.82
CA ILE A 93 1.00 14.25 0.94
C ILE A 93 2.06 15.06 1.69
N LYS A 94 1.67 16.03 2.49
CA LYS A 94 2.60 16.82 3.30
C LYS A 94 3.34 15.98 4.34
N SER A 95 2.72 14.90 4.81
CA SER A 95 3.33 13.99 5.78
C SER A 95 4.22 12.92 5.16
N ALA A 96 4.19 12.77 3.85
CA ALA A 96 4.86 11.68 3.14
C ALA A 96 6.20 12.11 2.56
N ASP A 97 7.10 11.15 2.45
CA ASP A 97 8.39 11.32 1.78
C ASP A 97 8.32 10.87 0.31
N VAL A 98 7.46 9.89 0.02
CA VAL A 98 7.32 9.29 -1.31
C VAL A 98 5.84 9.12 -1.63
N VAL A 99 5.49 9.39 -2.88
CA VAL A 99 4.16 9.10 -3.43
C VAL A 99 4.32 8.21 -4.65
N ILE A 100 3.60 7.09 -4.66
CA ILE A 100 3.57 6.15 -5.78
C ILE A 100 2.23 6.27 -6.49
N ALA A 101 2.29 6.42 -7.80
CA ALA A 101 1.10 6.44 -8.65
C ALA A 101 1.45 5.85 -10.02
N ASN A 102 0.51 5.09 -10.58
CA ASN A 102 0.65 4.55 -11.94
C ASN A 102 -0.68 4.50 -12.68
#